data_73c5fa5cf99c00905969385a663ea717
#
_entry.id   73c5fa5cf99c00905969385a663ea717
#
_cell.length_a   1.000
_cell.length_b   1.000
_cell.length_c   1.000
_cell.angle_alpha   90.00
_cell.angle_beta   90.00
_cell.angle_gamma   90.00
#
_symmetry.space_group_name_H-M   'P 1'
#
loop_
_entity.id
_entity.type
_entity.pdbx_description
1 polymer ?
#
loop_
_entity_poly.entity_id
_entity_poly.type
_entity_poly.pdbx_seq_one_letter_code
_entity_poly.pdbx_strand_id
1 'polypeptide(L)'
;MRETIERYEAKHGTTKYGYLLRGPGGYFTEGMERRRVKKLFADLPPEEGAGMYGFRHYFASNALGKGIPITDVAEWTGHTSIEETYRTYRHLMPGSITKAARTLDAGLWEAA
;
A
#
# COMPACT_ATOMS: atom_id res chain seq x y z
N MET A 1 -5.44 8.20 7.49
CA MET A 1 -6.45 7.75 6.50
C MET A 1 -7.89 8.04 6.92
N ARG A 2 -8.33 7.63 8.12
CA ARG A 2 -9.68 7.92 8.64
C ARG A 2 -10.03 9.42 8.57
N GLU A 3 -9.19 10.27 9.12
CA GLU A 3 -9.35 11.72 9.08
C GLU A 3 -9.47 12.29 7.65
N THR A 4 -8.72 11.74 6.70
CA THR A 4 -8.80 12.16 5.29
C THR A 4 -10.16 11.84 4.68
N ILE A 5 -10.73 10.68 5.02
CA ILE A 5 -12.06 10.25 4.57
C ILE A 5 -13.12 11.14 5.20
N GLU A 6 -13.05 11.38 6.51
CA GLU A 6 -13.99 12.25 7.25
C GLU A 6 -13.98 13.69 6.71
N ARG A 7 -12.79 14.23 6.42
CA ARG A 7 -12.65 15.56 5.78
C ARG A 7 -13.23 15.60 4.38
N TYR A 8 -13.03 14.53 3.60
CA TYR A 8 -13.61 14.45 2.26
C TYR A 8 -15.14 14.37 2.32
N GLU A 9 -15.68 13.54 3.21
CA GLU A 9 -17.12 13.41 3.43
C GLU A 9 -17.75 14.71 3.90
N ALA A 10 -17.14 15.39 4.86
CA ALA A 10 -17.60 16.69 5.34
C ALA A 10 -17.65 17.75 4.24
N LYS A 11 -16.69 17.72 3.32
CA LYS A 11 -16.59 18.69 2.20
C LYS A 11 -17.53 18.37 1.03
N HIS A 12 -17.69 17.10 0.71
CA HIS A 12 -18.36 16.66 -0.52
C HIS A 12 -19.66 15.89 -0.27
N GLY A 13 -19.88 15.44 0.95
CA GLY A 13 -20.98 14.54 1.32
C GLY A 13 -20.88 13.17 0.66
N THR A 14 -21.91 12.37 0.84
CA THR A 14 -22.07 11.08 0.16
C THR A 14 -23.09 11.14 -0.97
N THR A 15 -23.14 10.13 -1.82
CA THR A 15 -24.22 9.95 -2.78
C THR A 15 -25.50 9.52 -2.06
N LYS A 16 -26.64 9.55 -2.74
CA LYS A 16 -27.92 9.03 -2.22
C LYS A 16 -27.87 7.54 -1.81
N TYR A 17 -26.85 6.83 -2.26
CA TYR A 17 -26.60 5.41 -1.94
C TYR A 17 -25.50 5.23 -0.88
N GLY A 18 -24.99 6.30 -0.28
CA GLY A 18 -23.93 6.26 0.74
C GLY A 18 -22.51 6.11 0.20
N TYR A 19 -22.27 6.23 -1.11
CA TYR A 19 -20.92 6.19 -1.67
C TYR A 19 -20.20 7.53 -1.52
N LEU A 20 -18.92 7.48 -1.12
CA LEU A 20 -18.06 8.66 -1.04
C LEU A 20 -17.69 9.24 -2.41
N LEU A 21 -17.38 8.38 -3.38
CA LEU A 21 -16.94 8.81 -4.70
C LEU A 21 -18.12 8.87 -5.67
N ARG A 22 -18.16 9.97 -6.44
CA ARG A 22 -19.25 10.26 -7.36
C ARG A 22 -18.80 10.14 -8.81
N GLY A 23 -19.67 9.59 -9.65
CA GLY A 23 -19.58 9.60 -11.09
C GLY A 23 -20.87 10.14 -11.73
N PRO A 24 -20.91 10.35 -13.07
CA PRO A 24 -22.09 10.85 -13.77
C PRO A 24 -23.36 10.04 -13.53
N GLY A 25 -23.24 8.72 -13.28
CA GLY A 25 -24.35 7.83 -12.96
C GLY A 25 -24.65 7.69 -11.46
N GLY A 26 -24.03 8.51 -10.59
CA GLY A 26 -24.21 8.44 -9.13
C GLY A 26 -23.27 7.46 -8.44
N TYR A 27 -22.44 6.75 -9.17
CA TYR A 27 -21.41 5.83 -8.66
C TYR A 27 -20.10 6.00 -9.44
N PHE A 28 -19.00 5.59 -8.81
CA PHE A 28 -17.66 5.70 -9.38
C PHE A 28 -17.26 4.37 -10.01
N THR A 29 -16.80 4.39 -11.24
CA THR A 29 -16.40 3.17 -11.97
C THR A 29 -14.89 3.04 -12.07
N GLU A 30 -14.38 1.82 -12.24
CA GLU A 30 -12.97 1.55 -12.49
C GLU A 30 -12.40 2.35 -13.68
N GLY A 31 -13.18 2.48 -14.75
CA GLY A 31 -12.76 3.28 -15.91
C GLY A 31 -12.60 4.78 -15.62
N MET A 32 -13.36 5.31 -14.68
CA MET A 32 -13.24 6.72 -14.24
C MET A 32 -12.01 6.90 -13.35
N GLU A 33 -11.76 5.96 -12.45
CA GLU A 33 -10.56 5.91 -11.62
C GLU A 33 -9.31 5.89 -12.50
N ARG A 34 -9.22 4.96 -13.43
CA ARG A 34 -8.09 4.83 -14.36
C ARG A 34 -7.82 6.12 -15.13
N ARG A 35 -8.87 6.81 -15.63
CA ARG A 35 -8.71 8.09 -16.34
C ARG A 35 -8.22 9.20 -15.43
N ARG A 36 -8.69 9.27 -14.18
CA ARG A 36 -8.24 10.30 -13.22
C ARG A 36 -6.80 10.08 -12.80
N VAL A 37 -6.43 8.84 -12.49
CA VAL A 37 -5.05 8.49 -12.16
C VAL A 37 -4.12 8.79 -13.34
N LYS A 38 -4.48 8.39 -14.56
CA LYS A 38 -3.71 8.72 -15.76
C LYS A 38 -3.51 10.23 -15.94
N LYS A 39 -4.53 11.03 -15.66
CA LYS A 39 -4.42 12.48 -15.73
C LYS A 39 -3.50 13.07 -14.66
N LEU A 40 -3.54 12.54 -13.43
CA LEU A 40 -2.66 12.98 -12.34
C LEU A 40 -1.18 12.67 -12.62
N PHE A 41 -0.90 11.59 -13.35
CA PHE A 41 0.45 11.17 -13.70
C PHE A 41 0.87 11.54 -15.12
N ALA A 42 0.09 12.37 -15.83
CA ALA A 42 0.36 12.72 -17.23
C ALA A 42 1.73 13.40 -17.43
N ASP A 43 2.18 14.15 -16.42
CA ASP A 43 3.43 14.90 -16.45
C ASP A 43 4.62 14.11 -15.88
N LEU A 44 4.38 12.88 -15.42
CA LEU A 44 5.44 11.99 -14.93
C LEU A 44 5.91 11.05 -16.04
N PRO A 45 7.21 10.66 -16.04
CA PRO A 45 7.71 9.67 -16.98
C PRO A 45 6.82 8.40 -16.91
N PRO A 46 6.47 7.80 -18.05
CA PRO A 46 5.70 6.56 -18.09
C PRO A 46 6.57 5.40 -17.62
N GLU A 47 6.71 5.26 -16.30
CA GLU A 47 7.31 4.07 -15.71
C GLU A 47 6.30 2.93 -15.72
N GLU A 48 6.77 1.71 -16.01
CA GLU A 48 5.95 0.51 -15.90
C GLU A 48 5.38 0.42 -14.49
N GLY A 49 4.04 0.39 -14.39
CA GLY A 49 3.33 0.35 -13.12
C GLY A 49 2.83 1.71 -12.59
N ALA A 50 3.00 2.80 -13.34
CA ALA A 50 2.40 4.10 -13.01
C ALA A 50 0.87 4.02 -13.15
N GLY A 51 0.19 3.68 -12.08
CA GLY A 51 -1.27 3.55 -11.99
C GLY A 51 -1.67 3.25 -10.54
N MET A 52 -2.87 2.75 -10.32
CA MET A 52 -3.33 2.35 -8.98
C MET A 52 -2.42 1.30 -8.33
N TYR A 53 -1.86 0.39 -9.14
CA TYR A 53 -0.84 -0.57 -8.67
C TYR A 53 0.43 0.12 -8.15
N GLY A 54 0.83 1.23 -8.73
CA GLY A 54 1.96 2.04 -8.24
C GLY A 54 1.77 2.51 -6.80
N PHE A 55 0.58 2.95 -6.43
CA PHE A 55 0.27 3.31 -5.03
C PHE A 55 0.37 2.10 -4.09
N ARG A 56 -0.12 0.95 -4.53
CA ARG A 56 -0.04 -0.29 -3.77
C ARG A 56 1.42 -0.73 -3.59
N HIS A 57 2.24 -0.68 -4.65
CA HIS A 57 3.66 -0.97 -4.57
C HIS A 57 4.39 0.00 -3.66
N TYR A 58 4.12 1.29 -3.77
CA TYR A 58 4.69 2.30 -2.89
C TYR A 58 4.33 2.06 -1.42
N PHE A 59 3.06 1.77 -1.12
CA PHE A 59 2.61 1.44 0.24
C PHE A 59 3.35 0.22 0.80
N ALA A 60 3.36 -0.88 0.05
CA ALA A 60 4.01 -2.12 0.47
C ALA A 60 5.53 -1.93 0.69
N SER A 61 6.20 -1.26 -0.26
CA SER A 61 7.64 -0.97 -0.18
C SER A 61 7.99 -0.11 1.03
N ASN A 62 7.19 0.93 1.29
CA ASN A 62 7.41 1.84 2.42
C ASN A 62 7.15 1.14 3.77
N ALA A 63 6.12 0.30 3.85
CA ALA A 63 5.80 -0.47 5.05
C ALA A 63 6.91 -1.48 5.38
N LEU A 64 7.35 -2.26 4.38
CA LEU A 64 8.45 -3.23 4.55
C LEU A 64 9.79 -2.53 4.88
N GLY A 65 10.09 -1.42 4.22
CA GLY A 65 11.28 -0.61 4.49
C GLY A 65 11.31 -0.06 5.92
N LYS A 66 10.16 0.15 6.55
CA LYS A 66 10.01 0.55 7.96
C LYS A 66 10.01 -0.64 8.93
N GLY A 67 10.18 -1.86 8.43
CA GLY A 67 10.27 -3.06 9.25
C GLY A 67 8.92 -3.65 9.66
N ILE A 68 7.83 -3.27 9.00
CA ILE A 68 6.54 -3.92 9.21
C ILE A 68 6.61 -5.37 8.73
N PRO A 69 6.09 -6.34 9.50
CA PRO A 69 6.10 -7.74 9.11
C PRO A 69 5.46 -7.98 7.73
N ILE A 70 6.07 -8.84 6.94
CA ILE A 70 5.57 -9.16 5.59
C ILE A 70 4.17 -9.78 5.62
N THR A 71 3.83 -10.49 6.69
CA THR A 71 2.50 -11.06 6.93
C THR A 71 1.43 -9.99 6.94
N ASP A 72 1.67 -8.92 7.69
CA ASP A 72 0.75 -7.80 7.83
C ASP A 72 0.62 -7.03 6.51
N VAL A 73 1.75 -6.81 5.84
CA VAL A 73 1.75 -6.16 4.52
C VAL A 73 1.00 -7.00 3.48
N ALA A 74 1.17 -8.32 3.48
CA ALA A 74 0.43 -9.23 2.58
C ALA A 74 -1.08 -9.14 2.82
N GLU A 75 -1.49 -9.17 4.09
CA GLU A 75 -2.90 -9.03 4.49
C GLU A 75 -3.48 -7.67 4.05
N TRP A 76 -2.80 -6.57 4.37
CA TRP A 76 -3.27 -5.22 4.03
C TRP A 76 -3.31 -4.95 2.53
N THR A 77 -2.43 -5.58 1.78
CA THR A 77 -2.45 -5.49 0.32
C THR A 77 -3.42 -6.49 -0.31
N GLY A 78 -4.01 -7.41 0.45
CA GLY A 78 -4.95 -8.42 -0.04
C GLY A 78 -4.30 -9.42 -0.99
N HIS A 79 -3.03 -9.76 -0.78
CA HIS A 79 -2.38 -10.82 -1.52
C HIS A 79 -2.92 -12.17 -1.05
N THR A 80 -3.16 -13.09 -1.98
CA THR A 80 -3.68 -14.43 -1.70
C THR A 80 -2.63 -15.32 -1.03
N SER A 81 -1.35 -15.00 -1.18
CA SER A 81 -0.26 -15.70 -0.50
C SER A 81 0.86 -14.74 -0.09
N ILE A 82 1.53 -15.09 1.02
CA ILE A 82 2.73 -14.37 1.49
C ILE A 82 3.87 -14.51 0.47
N GLU A 83 3.93 -15.63 -0.26
CA GLU A 83 4.94 -15.88 -1.30
C GLU A 83 4.91 -14.83 -2.40
N GLU A 84 3.72 -14.37 -2.80
CA GLU A 84 3.56 -13.32 -3.80
C GLU A 84 4.19 -12.01 -3.31
N THR A 85 3.91 -11.63 -2.06
CA THR A 85 4.49 -10.46 -1.42
C THR A 85 6.01 -10.61 -1.29
N TYR A 86 6.49 -11.77 -0.84
CA TYR A 86 7.91 -12.03 -0.69
C TYR A 86 8.65 -11.98 -2.04
N ARG A 87 8.12 -12.62 -3.09
CA ARG A 87 8.72 -12.62 -4.43
C ARG A 87 8.88 -11.20 -4.97
N THR A 88 7.86 -10.36 -4.77
CA THR A 88 7.83 -9.00 -5.29
C THR A 88 8.74 -8.06 -4.50
N TYR A 89 8.80 -8.19 -3.17
CA TYR A 89 9.39 -7.17 -2.30
C TYR A 89 10.62 -7.62 -1.52
N ARG A 90 11.11 -8.87 -1.68
CA ARG A 90 12.26 -9.41 -0.93
C ARG A 90 13.51 -8.53 -1.00
N HIS A 91 13.73 -7.86 -2.11
CA HIS A 91 14.88 -6.97 -2.33
C HIS A 91 14.82 -5.68 -1.49
N LEU A 92 13.63 -5.33 -0.99
CA LEU A 92 13.40 -4.16 -0.15
C LEU A 92 13.46 -4.48 1.35
N MET A 93 13.61 -5.77 1.71
CA MET A 93 13.75 -6.19 3.09
C MET A 93 15.20 -6.03 3.53
N PRO A 94 15.57 -4.94 4.25
CA PRO A 94 16.95 -4.71 4.62
C PRO A 94 17.37 -5.77 5.65
N GLY A 95 18.30 -6.63 5.23
CA GLY A 95 19.13 -7.42 6.14
C GLY A 95 18.41 -8.18 7.26
N SER A 96 17.23 -8.73 6.98
CA SER A 96 16.45 -9.49 7.98
C SER A 96 17.27 -10.59 8.65
N ILE A 97 18.16 -11.24 7.90
CA ILE A 97 19.07 -12.26 8.42
C ILE A 97 20.09 -11.66 9.40
N THR A 98 20.70 -10.52 9.03
CA THR A 98 21.70 -9.86 9.89
C THR A 98 21.07 -9.26 11.14
N LYS A 99 19.87 -8.70 11.03
CA LYS A 99 19.14 -8.16 12.18
C LYS A 99 18.67 -9.27 13.12
N ALA A 100 18.13 -10.36 12.58
CA ALA A 100 17.71 -11.53 13.35
C ALA A 100 18.91 -12.17 14.04
N ALA A 101 20.04 -12.33 13.36
CA ALA A 101 21.26 -12.87 13.96
C ALA A 101 21.75 -11.99 15.12
N ARG A 102 21.79 -10.68 14.96
CA ARG A 102 22.19 -9.76 16.06
C ARG A 102 21.24 -9.81 17.25
N THR A 103 19.92 -9.94 17.00
CA THR A 103 18.92 -10.03 18.07
C THR A 103 19.06 -11.35 18.83
N LEU A 104 19.32 -12.44 18.12
CA LEU A 104 19.56 -13.75 18.74
C LEU A 104 20.88 -13.78 19.53
N ASP A 105 21.95 -13.21 18.97
CA ASP A 105 23.24 -13.09 19.67
C ASP A 105 23.09 -12.28 20.96
N ALA A 106 22.45 -11.12 20.91
CA ALA A 106 22.21 -10.31 22.12
C ALA A 106 21.43 -11.09 23.18
N GLY A 107 20.34 -11.78 22.80
CA GLY A 107 19.54 -12.57 23.73
C GLY A 107 20.27 -13.78 24.33
N LEU A 108 21.16 -14.40 23.59
CA LEU A 108 21.96 -15.55 24.09
C LEU A 108 23.01 -15.13 25.10
N TRP A 109 23.57 -13.94 24.96
CA TRP A 109 24.60 -13.44 25.90
C TRP A 109 24.02 -12.77 27.14
N GLU A 110 22.86 -12.20 27.07
CA GLU A 110 22.15 -11.65 28.23
C GLU A 110 21.56 -12.73 29.15
N ALA A 111 21.33 -13.93 28.64
CA ALA A 111 20.82 -15.06 29.40
C ALA A 111 21.93 -15.88 30.10
N ALA A 112 23.17 -15.62 29.81
CA ALA A 112 24.35 -16.26 30.44
C ALA A 112 24.92 -15.41 31.55
#